data_2d9924863ec42eff4a3ae932c0307044
#
_entry.id   2d9924863ec42eff4a3ae932c0307044
#
_cell.length_a   1.000
_cell.length_b   1.000
_cell.length_c   1.000
_cell.angle_alpha   90.00
_cell.angle_beta   90.00
_cell.angle_gamma   90.00
#
_symmetry.space_group_name_H-M   'P 1'
#
loop_
_entity.id
_entity.type
_entity.pdbx_description
1 polymer ?
#
loop_
_entity_poly.entity_id
_entity_poly.type
_entity_poly.pdbx_seq_one_letter_code
_entity_poly.pdbx_strand_id
1 'polypeptide(L)'
;MAHVYQRAREMWSMPPDHGAASVHIILDDAELRERWLVELAGMRDRINAVRAKIAAADPRLSFIGRQFGMFSMLPLSKDHVVKLREDHAIYMAESGRFNVVGMADQAIDRFIAAVVEAFEA
;
A
#
# COMPACT_ATOMS: atom_id res chain seq x y z
N MET A 1 21.44 -18.37 -22.33
CA MET A 1 20.65 -17.29 -22.99
C MET A 1 19.56 -17.85 -23.93
N ALA A 2 19.85 -18.73 -24.89
CA ALA A 2 18.86 -19.25 -25.85
C ALA A 2 17.57 -19.82 -25.20
N HIS A 3 17.68 -20.61 -24.14
CA HIS A 3 16.51 -21.15 -23.42
C HIS A 3 15.64 -20.07 -22.76
N VAL A 4 16.21 -18.97 -22.28
CA VAL A 4 15.44 -17.86 -21.70
C VAL A 4 14.58 -17.18 -22.76
N TYR A 5 15.17 -16.90 -23.93
CA TYR A 5 14.44 -16.32 -25.06
C TYR A 5 13.34 -17.25 -25.58
N GLN A 6 13.63 -18.55 -25.66
CA GLN A 6 12.64 -19.54 -26.09
C GLN A 6 11.45 -19.57 -25.11
N ARG A 7 11.68 -19.62 -23.80
CA ARG A 7 10.61 -19.61 -22.79
C ARG A 7 9.81 -18.32 -22.80
N ALA A 8 10.49 -17.16 -22.92
CA ALA A 8 9.82 -15.88 -23.04
C ALA A 8 8.90 -15.84 -24.28
N ARG A 9 9.35 -16.37 -25.43
CA ARG A 9 8.54 -16.45 -26.64
C ARG A 9 7.35 -17.41 -26.51
N GLU A 10 7.53 -18.54 -25.83
CA GLU A 10 6.45 -19.50 -25.55
C GLU A 10 5.37 -18.88 -24.64
N MET A 11 5.76 -18.05 -23.67
CA MET A 11 4.83 -17.44 -22.70
C MET A 11 4.12 -16.21 -23.23
N TRP A 12 4.84 -15.33 -23.93
CA TRP A 12 4.35 -14.00 -24.30
C TRP A 12 4.36 -13.71 -25.80
N SER A 13 4.92 -14.60 -26.62
CA SER A 13 5.09 -14.42 -28.06
C SER A 13 5.88 -13.16 -28.40
N MET A 14 5.22 -12.03 -28.64
CA MET A 14 5.81 -10.71 -28.88
C MET A 14 5.16 -9.72 -27.89
N PRO A 15 5.72 -9.55 -26.68
CA PRO A 15 5.20 -8.60 -25.71
C PRO A 15 5.38 -7.16 -26.21
N PRO A 16 4.49 -6.23 -25.86
CA PRO A 16 4.66 -4.82 -26.19
C PRO A 16 5.90 -4.25 -25.48
N ASP A 17 6.69 -3.48 -26.20
CA ASP A 17 7.93 -2.88 -25.69
C ASP A 17 7.69 -1.60 -24.87
N HIS A 18 6.54 -0.96 -25.04
CA HIS A 18 6.25 0.36 -24.51
C HIS A 18 6.55 0.53 -23.01
N GLY A 19 6.11 -0.43 -22.18
CA GLY A 19 6.34 -0.36 -20.73
C GLY A 19 7.82 -0.43 -20.34
N ALA A 20 8.56 -1.34 -20.98
CA ALA A 20 10.00 -1.49 -20.76
C ALA A 20 10.79 -0.29 -21.28
N ALA A 21 10.42 0.24 -22.45
CA ALA A 21 11.04 1.42 -23.03
C ALA A 21 10.88 2.66 -22.12
N SER A 22 9.70 2.87 -21.53
CA SER A 22 9.46 3.97 -20.59
C SER A 22 10.36 3.88 -19.35
N VAL A 23 10.50 2.69 -18.78
CA VAL A 23 11.41 2.45 -17.64
C VAL A 23 12.86 2.68 -18.02
N HIS A 24 13.28 2.19 -19.20
CA HIS A 24 14.64 2.36 -19.70
C HIS A 24 15.00 3.85 -19.87
N ILE A 25 14.11 4.63 -20.48
CA ILE A 25 14.30 6.08 -20.65
C ILE A 25 14.51 6.78 -19.30
N ILE A 26 13.67 6.46 -18.31
CA ILE A 26 13.77 7.07 -16.96
C ILE A 26 15.09 6.70 -16.27
N LEU A 27 15.52 5.45 -16.39
CA LEU A 27 16.71 4.97 -15.69
C LEU A 27 18.02 5.36 -16.37
N ASP A 28 18.01 5.57 -17.70
CA ASP A 28 19.18 5.91 -18.50
C ASP A 28 19.47 7.42 -18.51
N ASP A 29 18.46 8.25 -18.37
CA ASP A 29 18.58 9.70 -18.25
C ASP A 29 18.82 10.11 -16.79
N ALA A 30 19.92 10.81 -16.52
CA ALA A 30 20.34 11.18 -15.17
C ALA A 30 19.33 12.12 -14.46
N GLU A 31 18.73 13.06 -15.19
CA GLU A 31 17.77 14.02 -14.63
C GLU A 31 16.45 13.31 -14.30
N LEU A 32 15.92 12.50 -15.22
CA LEU A 32 14.69 11.74 -15.00
C LEU A 32 14.85 10.74 -13.85
N ARG A 33 16.00 10.08 -13.77
CA ARG A 33 16.32 9.15 -12.69
C ARG A 33 16.36 9.86 -11.33
N GLU A 34 16.97 11.03 -11.23
CA GLU A 34 16.99 11.80 -9.98
C GLU A 34 15.59 12.23 -9.57
N ARG A 35 14.78 12.73 -10.48
CA ARG A 35 13.37 13.08 -10.23
C ARG A 35 12.58 11.87 -9.74
N TRP A 36 12.74 10.71 -10.38
CA TRP A 36 12.09 9.48 -9.94
C TRP A 36 12.51 9.07 -8.52
N LEU A 37 13.81 9.18 -8.16
CA LEU A 37 14.30 8.87 -6.82
C LEU A 37 13.69 9.80 -5.75
N VAL A 38 13.56 11.09 -6.05
CA VAL A 38 12.93 12.07 -5.15
C VAL A 38 11.44 11.74 -4.94
N GLU A 39 10.70 11.44 -6.00
CA GLU A 39 9.29 11.04 -5.90
C GLU A 39 9.13 9.75 -5.09
N LEU A 40 9.97 8.75 -5.36
CA LEU A 40 9.95 7.46 -4.65
C LEU A 40 10.23 7.66 -3.14
N ALA A 41 11.18 8.53 -2.79
CA ALA A 41 11.46 8.87 -1.40
C ALA A 41 10.25 9.53 -0.73
N GLY A 42 9.59 10.48 -1.39
CA GLY A 42 8.39 11.13 -0.90
C GLY A 42 7.22 10.15 -0.67
N MET A 43 7.00 9.20 -1.58
CA MET A 43 5.99 8.15 -1.42
C MET A 43 6.29 7.26 -0.21
N ARG A 44 7.55 6.85 -0.05
CA ARG A 44 7.99 6.03 1.10
C ARG A 44 7.77 6.78 2.41
N ASP A 45 8.17 8.04 2.47
CA ASP A 45 8.09 8.84 3.68
C ASP A 45 6.63 9.09 4.07
N ARG A 46 5.74 9.31 3.10
CA ARG A 46 4.29 9.38 3.33
C ARG A 46 3.74 8.08 3.91
N ILE A 47 4.08 6.92 3.35
CA ILE A 47 3.62 5.62 3.86
C ILE A 47 4.07 5.43 5.31
N ASN A 48 5.33 5.75 5.61
CA ASN A 48 5.88 5.62 6.95
C ASN A 48 5.19 6.59 7.93
N ALA A 49 4.89 7.81 7.52
CA ALA A 49 4.16 8.80 8.34
C ALA A 49 2.74 8.32 8.67
N VAL A 50 2.00 7.77 7.68
CA VAL A 50 0.67 7.20 7.91
C VAL A 50 0.74 6.02 8.89
N ARG A 51 1.70 5.12 8.73
CA ARG A 51 1.92 4.00 9.66
C ARG A 51 2.23 4.47 11.06
N ALA A 52 3.12 5.45 11.21
CA ALA A 52 3.48 6.02 12.51
C ALA A 52 2.26 6.66 13.19
N LYS A 53 1.43 7.39 12.44
CA LYS A 53 0.22 8.03 12.94
C LYS A 53 -0.79 6.98 13.46
N ILE A 54 -1.03 5.93 12.69
CA ILE A 54 -1.93 4.83 13.10
C ILE A 54 -1.36 4.12 14.34
N ALA A 55 -0.07 3.79 14.34
CA ALA A 55 0.59 3.07 15.43
C ALA A 55 0.62 3.86 16.75
N ALA A 56 0.66 5.19 16.69
CA ALA A 56 0.68 6.05 17.86
C ALA A 56 -0.71 6.27 18.49
N ALA A 57 -1.78 5.97 17.77
CA ALA A 57 -3.14 6.26 18.20
C ALA A 57 -3.66 5.32 19.30
N ASP A 58 -3.25 4.05 19.27
CA ASP A 58 -3.65 3.04 20.24
C ASP A 58 -2.55 1.99 20.41
N PRO A 59 -2.25 1.53 21.66
CA PRO A 59 -1.26 0.47 21.90
C PRO A 59 -1.50 -0.81 21.09
N ARG A 60 -2.77 -1.18 20.86
CA ARG A 60 -3.18 -2.35 20.06
C ARG A 60 -2.76 -2.23 18.58
N LEU A 61 -2.52 -1.01 18.09
CA LEU A 61 -2.09 -0.69 16.72
C LEU A 61 -0.58 -0.50 16.58
N SER A 62 0.19 -0.53 17.68
CA SER A 62 1.63 -0.24 17.70
C SER A 62 2.46 -1.09 16.72
N PHE A 63 2.01 -2.32 16.44
CA PHE A 63 2.68 -3.24 15.51
C PHE A 63 2.71 -2.71 14.07
N ILE A 64 1.75 -1.84 13.67
CA ILE A 64 1.66 -1.27 12.32
C ILE A 64 2.88 -0.41 12.01
N GLY A 65 3.43 0.28 12.99
CA GLY A 65 4.65 1.09 12.85
C GLY A 65 5.91 0.28 12.55
N ARG A 66 5.90 -1.04 12.80
CA ARG A 66 7.02 -1.95 12.51
C ARG A 66 6.85 -2.76 11.22
N GLN A 67 5.71 -2.61 10.55
CA GLN A 67 5.43 -3.28 9.28
C GLN A 67 5.95 -2.45 8.10
N PHE A 68 6.18 -3.13 6.98
CA PHE A 68 6.64 -2.53 5.73
C PHE A 68 5.64 -2.81 4.59
N GLY A 69 5.80 -2.07 3.49
CA GLY A 69 4.99 -2.23 2.29
C GLY A 69 3.66 -1.49 2.33
N MET A 70 2.80 -1.79 1.35
CA MET A 70 1.57 -1.04 1.06
C MET A 70 0.36 -1.47 1.90
N PHE A 71 0.42 -2.65 2.52
CA PHE A 71 -0.72 -3.25 3.22
C PHE A 71 -0.41 -3.47 4.70
N SER A 72 -1.47 -3.47 5.52
CA SER A 72 -1.47 -3.94 6.90
C SER A 72 -2.70 -4.80 7.14
N MET A 73 -2.68 -5.58 8.22
CA MET A 73 -3.82 -6.36 8.70
C MET A 73 -4.16 -5.91 10.12
N LEU A 74 -5.44 -5.61 10.34
CA LEU A 74 -5.98 -5.35 11.68
C LEU A 74 -6.44 -6.67 12.31
N PRO A 75 -6.28 -6.86 13.62
CA PRO A 75 -6.79 -8.01 14.35
C PRO A 75 -8.30 -7.87 14.64
N LEU A 76 -9.08 -7.69 13.58
CA LEU A 76 -10.54 -7.52 13.64
C LEU A 76 -11.25 -8.80 13.20
N SER A 77 -12.38 -9.09 13.82
CA SER A 77 -13.29 -10.12 13.34
C SER A 77 -14.02 -9.68 12.08
N LYS A 78 -14.64 -10.63 11.37
CA LYS A 78 -15.49 -10.31 10.23
C LYS A 78 -16.64 -9.37 10.61
N ASP A 79 -17.23 -9.56 11.78
CA ASP A 79 -18.36 -8.73 12.25
C ASP A 79 -17.92 -7.29 12.50
N HIS A 80 -16.70 -7.08 13.06
CA HIS A 80 -16.13 -5.74 13.20
C HIS A 80 -15.90 -5.08 11.83
N VAL A 81 -15.44 -5.83 10.83
CA VAL A 81 -15.25 -5.29 9.46
C VAL A 81 -16.58 -4.93 8.81
N VAL A 82 -17.65 -5.72 9.07
CA VAL A 82 -18.99 -5.40 8.59
C VAL A 82 -19.51 -4.10 9.25
N LYS A 83 -19.36 -3.96 10.55
CA LYS A 83 -19.73 -2.72 11.27
C LYS A 83 -18.96 -1.51 10.76
N LEU A 84 -17.64 -1.60 10.55
CA LEU A 84 -16.85 -0.51 9.97
C LEU A 84 -17.40 -0.05 8.61
N ARG A 85 -17.92 -0.97 7.81
CA ARG A 85 -18.55 -0.66 6.52
C ARG A 85 -19.90 0.03 6.68
N GLU A 86 -20.76 -0.51 7.55
CA GLU A 86 -22.15 -0.05 7.73
C GLU A 86 -22.22 1.30 8.46
N ASP A 87 -21.46 1.44 9.54
CA ASP A 87 -21.55 2.61 10.43
C ASP A 87 -20.61 3.74 10.01
N HIS A 88 -19.44 3.39 9.42
CA HIS A 88 -18.37 4.36 9.09
C HIS A 88 -18.06 4.47 7.60
N ALA A 89 -18.73 3.70 6.71
CA ALA A 89 -18.41 3.61 5.28
C ALA A 89 -16.90 3.33 5.00
N ILE A 90 -16.29 2.49 5.84
CA ILE A 90 -14.90 2.05 5.69
C ILE A 90 -14.87 0.66 5.06
N TYR A 91 -14.32 0.57 3.87
CA TYR A 91 -14.27 -0.66 3.07
C TYR A 91 -12.89 -1.29 3.13
N MET A 92 -12.81 -2.51 3.67
CA MET A 92 -11.59 -3.32 3.71
C MET A 92 -11.91 -4.80 3.47
N ALA A 93 -10.88 -5.62 3.31
CA ALA A 93 -11.08 -7.06 3.21
C ALA A 93 -11.61 -7.64 4.53
N GLU A 94 -12.48 -8.67 4.48
CA GLU A 94 -13.03 -9.35 5.66
C GLU A 94 -11.96 -9.92 6.61
N SER A 95 -10.74 -10.13 6.09
CA SER A 95 -9.57 -10.52 6.88
C SER A 95 -8.95 -9.39 7.71
N GLY A 96 -9.51 -8.18 7.67
CA GLY A 96 -8.92 -6.99 8.29
C GLY A 96 -7.76 -6.36 7.48
N ARG A 97 -7.47 -6.86 6.25
CA ARG A 97 -6.43 -6.28 5.40
C ARG A 97 -6.89 -4.97 4.79
N PHE A 98 -6.08 -3.95 4.92
CA PHE A 98 -6.31 -2.63 4.32
C PHE A 98 -5.06 -2.09 3.62
N ASN A 99 -5.27 -1.15 2.70
CA ASN A 99 -4.20 -0.50 1.97
C ASN A 99 -3.83 0.82 2.65
N VAL A 100 -2.62 0.89 3.19
CA VAL A 100 -2.10 2.11 3.86
C VAL A 100 -1.93 3.26 2.87
N VAL A 101 -1.52 2.95 1.63
CA VAL A 101 -1.25 3.95 0.58
C VAL A 101 -2.53 4.59 0.05
N GLY A 102 -3.61 3.81 -0.03
CA GLY A 102 -4.90 4.27 -0.58
C GLY A 102 -5.70 5.20 0.34
N MET A 103 -5.19 5.48 1.54
CA MET A 103 -5.87 6.32 2.52
C MET A 103 -5.59 7.80 2.23
N ALA A 104 -6.64 8.60 2.00
CA ALA A 104 -6.52 10.05 1.89
C ALA A 104 -6.16 10.65 3.25
N ASP A 105 -5.35 11.71 3.29
CA ASP A 105 -4.83 12.27 4.54
C ASP A 105 -5.96 12.74 5.48
N GLN A 106 -7.00 13.34 4.93
CA GLN A 106 -8.20 13.75 5.69
C GLN A 106 -9.04 12.57 6.22
N ALA A 107 -8.83 11.35 5.73
CA ALA A 107 -9.56 10.17 6.17
C ALA A 107 -8.85 9.40 7.29
N ILE A 108 -7.58 9.70 7.57
CA ILE A 108 -6.75 8.92 8.51
C ILE A 108 -7.33 8.98 9.93
N ASP A 109 -7.68 10.16 10.42
CA ASP A 109 -8.19 10.34 11.78
C ASP A 109 -9.55 9.66 11.96
N ARG A 110 -10.43 9.77 10.97
CA ARG A 110 -11.71 9.06 10.96
C ARG A 110 -11.52 7.54 10.95
N PHE A 111 -10.58 7.04 10.15
CA PHE A 111 -10.23 5.62 10.10
C PHE A 111 -9.74 5.13 11.46
N ILE A 112 -8.82 5.86 12.10
CA ILE A 112 -8.29 5.53 13.42
C ILE A 112 -9.41 5.47 14.46
N ALA A 113 -10.25 6.50 14.53
CA ALA A 113 -11.34 6.57 15.50
C ALA A 113 -12.29 5.38 15.36
N ALA A 114 -12.71 5.06 14.13
CA ALA A 114 -13.60 3.94 13.86
C ALA A 114 -12.97 2.57 14.20
N VAL A 115 -11.67 2.39 13.91
CA VAL A 115 -10.96 1.14 14.26
C VAL A 115 -10.81 0.97 15.76
N VAL A 116 -10.49 2.05 16.49
CA VAL A 116 -10.41 2.02 17.97
C VAL A 116 -11.77 1.69 18.58
N GLU A 117 -12.86 2.30 18.10
CA GLU A 117 -14.22 1.99 18.50
C GLU A 117 -14.59 0.51 18.25
N ALA A 118 -14.21 -0.02 17.10
CA ALA A 118 -14.44 -1.43 16.76
C ALA A 118 -13.72 -2.43 17.68
N PHE A 119 -12.65 -2.04 18.36
CA PHE A 119 -11.99 -2.87 19.36
C PHE A 119 -12.72 -2.91 20.72
N GLU A 120 -13.65 -2.03 20.94
CA GLU A 120 -14.40 -1.90 22.20
C GLU A 120 -15.81 -2.51 22.10
N ALA A 121 -16.22 -2.89 20.90
CA ALA A 121 -17.52 -3.46 20.59
C ALA A 121 -17.53 -4.98 20.67
#